data_c04e2a0920bda344ca2b9f4291dc6bd0
#
_entry.id   c04e2a0920bda344ca2b9f4291dc6bd0
#
_cell.length_a   1.000
_cell.length_b   1.000
_cell.length_c   1.000
_cell.angle_alpha   90.00
_cell.angle_beta   90.00
_cell.angle_gamma   90.00
#
_symmetry.space_group_name_H-M   'P 1'
#
loop_
_entity.id
_entity.type
_entity.pdbx_description
1 polymer ?
#
loop_
_entity_poly.entity_id
_entity_poly.type
_entity_poly.pdbx_seq_one_letter_code
_entity_poly.pdbx_strand_id
1 'polypeptide(L)'
;MFGLSKLFSSKSVQKQPIITALAAYRSAAFAVGIDESFINTITQNDDKSLQIKLTLPFAGQSEMPLVEQHVSESLNVPVTISAKVIIKEAAKFKAIKHIVLIASGKGGVGKSTTAVNLAGALKNEGAKVGILDADIYGPSIPMLLGLVGAEPVTKDNKQLQPFDANGIKAQSIGFLVPSDDATVWRGPMASGALSQLLNETDWGELDYLIVDMPPGTGDIQLTM
;
A
#
# COMPACT_ATOMS: atom_id res chain seq x y z
N MET A 1 -16.92 -58.19 4.32
CA MET A 1 -16.85 -57.25 5.50
C MET A 1 -16.83 -55.82 4.93
N PHE A 2 -17.93 -55.15 5.19
CA PHE A 2 -18.19 -53.82 4.60
C PHE A 2 -17.39 -52.75 5.32
N GLY A 3 -16.51 -52.03 4.60
CA GLY A 3 -15.86 -50.84 5.05
C GLY A 3 -16.72 -49.62 4.69
N LEU A 4 -17.33 -49.03 5.69
CA LEU A 4 -18.08 -47.78 5.59
C LEU A 4 -17.14 -46.62 5.29
N SER A 5 -17.09 -46.21 4.03
CA SER A 5 -16.64 -44.88 3.67
C SER A 5 -17.69 -43.87 4.13
N LYS A 6 -17.44 -43.21 5.27
CA LYS A 6 -18.25 -42.06 5.67
C LYS A 6 -18.02 -40.94 4.64
N LEU A 7 -19.00 -40.76 3.78
CA LEU A 7 -19.20 -39.55 3.02
C LEU A 7 -19.34 -38.40 4.01
N PHE A 8 -18.32 -37.57 4.07
CA PHE A 8 -18.43 -36.21 4.65
C PHE A 8 -19.22 -35.38 3.65
N SER A 9 -20.52 -35.35 3.84
CA SER A 9 -21.38 -34.34 3.24
C SER A 9 -21.01 -33.02 3.86
N SER A 10 -20.21 -32.20 3.18
CA SER A 10 -20.07 -30.79 3.49
C SER A 10 -21.45 -30.15 3.29
N LYS A 11 -22.09 -29.75 4.38
CA LYS A 11 -23.30 -28.93 4.30
C LYS A 11 -22.96 -27.71 3.47
N SER A 12 -23.57 -27.56 2.32
CA SER A 12 -23.38 -26.40 1.44
C SER A 12 -23.83 -25.15 2.21
N VAL A 13 -22.86 -24.27 2.52
CA VAL A 13 -23.15 -22.98 3.14
C VAL A 13 -24.10 -22.21 2.25
N GLN A 14 -25.22 -21.73 2.80
CA GLN A 14 -26.11 -20.83 2.06
C GLN A 14 -25.40 -19.48 1.88
N LYS A 15 -24.86 -19.24 0.69
CA LYS A 15 -24.05 -18.05 0.38
C LYS A 15 -24.89 -16.78 0.26
N GLN A 16 -26.12 -16.88 -0.22
CA GLN A 16 -26.96 -15.71 -0.56
C GLN A 16 -27.22 -14.78 0.63
N PRO A 17 -27.55 -15.24 1.85
CA PRO A 17 -27.70 -14.35 3.00
C PRO A 17 -26.42 -13.60 3.36
N ILE A 18 -25.25 -14.26 3.20
CA ILE A 18 -23.94 -13.67 3.49
C ILE A 18 -23.62 -12.58 2.46
N ILE A 19 -23.82 -12.85 1.18
CA ILE A 19 -23.64 -11.88 0.09
C ILE A 19 -24.53 -10.67 0.32
N THR A 20 -25.79 -10.88 0.69
CA THR A 20 -26.74 -9.80 0.97
C THR A 20 -26.28 -8.94 2.15
N ALA A 21 -25.80 -9.55 3.24
CA ALA A 21 -25.28 -8.83 4.40
C ALA A 21 -24.03 -8.02 4.06
N LEU A 22 -23.08 -8.58 3.31
CA LEU A 22 -21.89 -7.87 2.83
C LEU A 22 -22.26 -6.70 1.89
N ALA A 23 -23.18 -6.93 0.96
CA ALA A 23 -23.65 -5.89 0.04
C ALA A 23 -24.44 -4.77 0.73
N ALA A 24 -24.97 -5.00 1.92
CA ALA A 24 -25.69 -3.99 2.72
C ALA A 24 -24.75 -3.10 3.56
N TYR A 25 -23.51 -3.52 3.82
CA TYR A 25 -22.55 -2.72 4.58
C TYR A 25 -22.26 -1.40 3.88
N ARG A 26 -22.19 -0.29 4.64
CA ARG A 26 -21.87 1.05 4.13
C ARG A 26 -20.88 1.74 5.04
N SER A 27 -19.84 2.31 4.42
CA SER A 27 -18.87 3.21 5.05
C SER A 27 -18.26 4.13 4.01
N ALA A 28 -17.32 4.99 4.43
CA ALA A 28 -16.58 5.83 3.49
C ALA A 28 -15.76 4.99 2.49
N ALA A 29 -15.22 3.84 2.92
CA ALA A 29 -14.46 2.94 2.08
C ALA A 29 -15.37 2.05 1.19
N PHE A 30 -16.59 1.74 1.65
CA PHE A 30 -17.55 0.87 0.97
C PHE A 30 -18.88 1.59 0.74
N ALA A 31 -18.85 2.69 -0.03
CA ALA A 31 -20.02 3.53 -0.28
C ALA A 31 -21.19 2.78 -0.95
N VAL A 32 -20.91 1.75 -1.74
CA VAL A 32 -21.89 0.93 -2.45
C VAL A 32 -22.03 -0.50 -1.87
N GLY A 33 -21.35 -0.77 -0.76
CA GLY A 33 -21.30 -2.11 -0.15
C GLY A 33 -20.10 -2.93 -0.61
N ILE A 34 -20.01 -4.15 -0.10
CA ILE A 34 -18.97 -5.11 -0.48
C ILE A 34 -19.50 -5.98 -1.62
N ASP A 35 -18.85 -5.88 -2.77
CA ASP A 35 -19.24 -6.62 -3.98
C ASP A 35 -18.92 -8.12 -3.84
N GLU A 36 -19.79 -8.97 -4.40
CA GLU A 36 -19.62 -10.42 -4.40
C GLU A 36 -18.28 -10.86 -5.02
N SER A 37 -17.77 -10.11 -6.01
CA SER A 37 -16.47 -10.39 -6.65
C SER A 37 -15.27 -10.29 -5.72
N PHE A 38 -15.42 -9.64 -4.56
CA PHE A 38 -14.38 -9.56 -3.53
C PHE A 38 -14.29 -10.82 -2.67
N ILE A 39 -15.31 -11.70 -2.72
CA ILE A 39 -15.38 -12.89 -1.89
C ILE A 39 -14.58 -14.03 -2.54
N ASN A 40 -13.53 -14.48 -1.83
CA ASN A 40 -12.74 -15.65 -2.25
C ASN A 40 -13.36 -16.95 -1.75
N THR A 41 -13.58 -17.03 -0.44
CA THR A 41 -14.09 -18.23 0.20
C THR A 41 -15.02 -17.88 1.35
N ILE A 42 -16.04 -18.70 1.53
CA ILE A 42 -16.92 -18.72 2.69
C ILE A 42 -16.90 -20.15 3.23
N THR A 43 -16.50 -20.29 4.48
CA THR A 43 -16.49 -21.59 5.20
C THR A 43 -17.33 -21.48 6.47
N GLN A 44 -18.06 -22.54 6.78
CA GLN A 44 -18.74 -22.68 8.05
C GLN A 44 -18.03 -23.73 8.88
N ASN A 45 -17.70 -23.37 10.11
CA ASN A 45 -17.08 -24.27 11.09
C ASN A 45 -18.15 -25.16 11.73
N ASP A 46 -17.71 -26.19 12.48
CA ASP A 46 -18.60 -27.14 13.17
C ASP A 46 -19.46 -26.47 14.26
N ASP A 47 -18.97 -25.38 14.85
CA ASP A 47 -19.69 -24.54 15.82
C ASP A 47 -20.69 -23.55 15.16
N LYS A 48 -20.90 -23.65 13.86
CA LYS A 48 -21.71 -22.78 13.00
C LYS A 48 -21.15 -21.37 12.79
N SER A 49 -19.99 -21.03 13.33
CA SER A 49 -19.32 -19.75 12.99
C SER A 49 -18.93 -19.72 11.51
N LEU A 50 -18.87 -18.51 10.93
CA LEU A 50 -18.50 -18.31 9.55
C LEU A 50 -17.08 -17.72 9.45
N GLN A 51 -16.29 -18.23 8.53
CA GLN A 51 -15.04 -17.64 8.13
C GLN A 51 -15.14 -17.17 6.67
N ILE A 52 -14.92 -15.87 6.44
CA ILE A 52 -15.00 -15.23 5.13
C ILE A 52 -13.63 -14.68 4.76
N LYS A 53 -13.14 -15.02 3.57
CA LYS A 53 -11.91 -14.46 3.02
C LYS A 53 -12.25 -13.54 1.86
N LEU A 54 -11.77 -12.32 1.90
CA LEU A 54 -11.97 -11.31 0.89
C LEU A 54 -10.68 -10.98 0.16
N THR A 55 -10.80 -10.55 -1.09
CA THR A 55 -9.74 -9.83 -1.82
C THR A 55 -10.23 -8.44 -2.15
N LEU A 56 -9.60 -7.42 -1.57
CA LEU A 56 -9.95 -6.02 -1.79
C LEU A 56 -9.10 -5.45 -2.93
N PRO A 57 -9.69 -4.71 -3.89
CA PRO A 57 -8.95 -4.03 -4.94
C PRO A 57 -8.33 -2.69 -4.49
N PHE A 58 -8.38 -2.36 -3.20
CA PHE A 58 -7.86 -1.16 -2.57
C PHE A 58 -7.44 -1.43 -1.11
N ALA A 59 -6.66 -0.51 -0.53
CA ALA A 59 -6.25 -0.58 0.88
C ALA A 59 -7.44 -0.27 1.79
N GLY A 60 -7.86 -1.22 2.63
CA GLY A 60 -9.09 -1.10 3.43
C GLY A 60 -9.19 -2.14 4.55
N GLN A 61 -8.07 -2.62 5.08
CA GLN A 61 -8.08 -3.66 6.12
C GLN A 61 -8.66 -3.19 7.47
N SER A 62 -8.55 -1.90 7.79
CA SER A 62 -9.08 -1.33 9.05
C SER A 62 -10.60 -1.44 9.17
N GLU A 63 -11.31 -1.56 8.04
CA GLU A 63 -12.76 -1.73 8.03
C GLU A 63 -13.23 -3.15 8.44
N MET A 64 -12.34 -4.14 8.39
CA MET A 64 -12.76 -5.54 8.57
C MET A 64 -13.44 -5.83 9.92
N PRO A 65 -13.01 -5.29 11.07
CA PRO A 65 -13.73 -5.47 12.33
C PRO A 65 -15.17 -4.94 12.30
N LEU A 66 -15.42 -3.82 11.62
CA LEU A 66 -16.75 -3.25 11.47
C LEU A 66 -17.63 -4.08 10.54
N VAL A 67 -17.03 -4.62 9.46
CA VAL A 67 -17.71 -5.54 8.54
C VAL A 67 -18.08 -6.84 9.26
N GLU A 68 -17.17 -7.40 10.07
CA GLU A 68 -17.43 -8.58 10.90
C GLU A 68 -18.62 -8.37 11.82
N GLN A 69 -18.63 -7.25 12.56
CA GLN A 69 -19.73 -6.90 13.43
C GLN A 69 -21.04 -6.80 12.67
N HIS A 70 -21.09 -6.03 11.58
CA HIS A 70 -22.28 -5.87 10.75
C HIS A 70 -22.85 -7.19 10.23
N VAL A 71 -21.97 -8.04 9.66
CA VAL A 71 -22.40 -9.34 9.12
C VAL A 71 -22.83 -10.30 10.23
N SER A 72 -22.12 -10.29 11.37
CA SER A 72 -22.45 -11.11 12.53
C SER A 72 -23.83 -10.76 13.10
N GLU A 73 -24.13 -9.47 13.24
CA GLU A 73 -25.43 -8.96 13.69
C GLU A 73 -26.53 -9.29 12.68
N SER A 74 -26.27 -9.10 11.38
CA SER A 74 -27.24 -9.37 10.31
C SER A 74 -27.65 -10.85 10.22
N LEU A 75 -26.71 -11.77 10.47
CA LEU A 75 -26.91 -13.20 10.34
C LEU A 75 -27.17 -13.90 11.68
N ASN A 76 -26.97 -13.21 12.80
CA ASN A 76 -27.05 -13.74 14.17
C ASN A 76 -26.15 -14.98 14.38
N VAL A 77 -24.93 -14.94 13.81
CA VAL A 77 -23.89 -15.98 13.96
C VAL A 77 -22.52 -15.30 14.09
N PRO A 78 -21.56 -15.91 14.82
CA PRO A 78 -20.20 -15.39 14.86
C PRO A 78 -19.57 -15.45 13.46
N VAL A 79 -18.95 -14.33 13.03
CA VAL A 79 -18.27 -14.21 11.74
C VAL A 79 -16.85 -13.73 11.97
N THR A 80 -15.90 -14.27 11.24
CA THR A 80 -14.52 -13.79 11.15
C THR A 80 -14.22 -13.47 9.69
N ILE A 81 -13.72 -12.26 9.44
CA ILE A 81 -13.38 -11.79 8.09
C ILE A 81 -11.88 -11.52 8.01
N SER A 82 -11.21 -12.12 7.04
CA SER A 82 -9.85 -11.77 6.67
C SER A 82 -9.82 -11.20 5.26
N ALA A 83 -9.09 -10.11 5.06
CA ALA A 83 -8.96 -9.47 3.76
C ALA A 83 -7.50 -9.44 3.30
N LYS A 84 -7.28 -9.76 2.02
CA LYS A 84 -6.03 -9.55 1.32
C LYS A 84 -6.21 -8.41 0.33
N VAL A 85 -5.26 -7.48 0.28
CA VAL A 85 -5.25 -6.41 -0.71
C VAL A 85 -4.55 -6.88 -1.98
N ILE A 86 -5.26 -6.84 -3.12
CA ILE A 86 -4.70 -7.12 -4.46
C ILE A 86 -5.17 -6.02 -5.41
N ILE A 87 -4.29 -5.06 -5.66
CA ILE A 87 -4.55 -3.93 -6.55
C ILE A 87 -4.10 -4.30 -7.96
N LYS A 88 -4.92 -4.03 -8.98
CA LYS A 88 -4.59 -4.31 -10.38
C LYS A 88 -3.54 -3.33 -10.91
N GLU A 89 -2.62 -3.81 -11.76
CA GLU A 89 -1.51 -3.03 -12.31
C GLU A 89 -1.98 -1.85 -13.17
N ALA A 90 -1.27 -0.71 -13.05
CA ALA A 90 -1.31 0.37 -14.03
C ALA A 90 -0.18 0.17 -15.06
N ALA A 91 -0.48 0.40 -16.34
CA ALA A 91 0.31 -0.13 -17.48
C ALA A 91 1.75 0.40 -17.65
N LYS A 92 2.22 1.38 -16.89
CA LYS A 92 3.49 2.07 -17.16
C LYS A 92 4.70 1.58 -16.35
N PHE A 93 4.48 1.10 -15.13
CA PHE A 93 5.54 0.55 -14.28
C PHE A 93 5.13 -0.85 -13.84
N LYS A 94 5.74 -1.89 -14.41
CA LYS A 94 5.34 -3.30 -14.18
C LYS A 94 5.37 -3.76 -12.72
N ALA A 95 6.15 -3.08 -11.88
CA ALA A 95 6.31 -3.42 -10.46
C ALA A 95 5.55 -2.49 -9.50
N ILE A 96 5.09 -1.32 -9.95
CA ILE A 96 4.40 -0.31 -9.14
C ILE A 96 3.02 -0.07 -9.72
N LYS A 97 1.96 -0.32 -8.93
CA LYS A 97 0.59 -0.23 -9.43
C LYS A 97 0.07 1.20 -9.47
N HIS A 98 0.35 1.98 -8.43
CA HIS A 98 -0.06 3.38 -8.34
C HIS A 98 1.07 4.26 -7.84
N ILE A 99 1.26 5.42 -8.47
CA ILE A 99 2.17 6.47 -8.02
C ILE A 99 1.32 7.64 -7.55
N VAL A 100 1.57 8.12 -6.33
CA VAL A 100 0.88 9.25 -5.71
C VAL A 100 1.90 10.35 -5.46
N LEU A 101 1.74 11.49 -6.13
CA LEU A 101 2.62 12.65 -5.98
C LEU A 101 2.08 13.57 -4.88
N ILE A 102 2.91 13.90 -3.89
CA ILE A 102 2.59 14.87 -2.85
C ILE A 102 3.34 16.16 -3.17
N ALA A 103 2.61 17.18 -3.57
CA ALA A 103 3.15 18.47 -3.98
C ALA A 103 2.59 19.61 -3.14
N SER A 104 3.31 20.73 -3.06
CA SER A 104 2.86 21.95 -2.40
C SER A 104 3.37 23.19 -3.11
N GLY A 105 2.58 24.26 -3.10
CA GLY A 105 2.95 25.54 -3.72
C GLY A 105 4.05 26.30 -2.96
N LYS A 106 4.32 25.97 -1.68
CA LYS A 106 5.35 26.57 -0.86
C LYS A 106 5.98 25.59 0.13
N GLY A 107 7.21 25.87 0.59
CA GLY A 107 7.88 25.06 1.61
C GLY A 107 7.26 25.21 3.01
N GLY A 108 7.55 24.28 3.91
CA GLY A 108 7.19 24.34 5.32
C GLY A 108 5.72 24.09 5.66
N VAL A 109 4.91 23.60 4.73
CA VAL A 109 3.46 23.35 4.93
C VAL A 109 3.13 21.91 5.43
N GLY A 110 4.15 21.09 5.68
CA GLY A 110 3.96 19.70 6.12
C GLY A 110 3.82 18.67 5.00
N LYS A 111 4.28 18.97 3.78
CA LYS A 111 4.24 18.09 2.61
C LYS A 111 4.84 16.70 2.90
N SER A 112 6.10 16.64 3.34
CA SER A 112 6.81 15.39 3.64
C SER A 112 6.21 14.63 4.82
N THR A 113 5.73 15.35 5.84
CA THR A 113 4.96 14.75 6.94
C THR A 113 3.68 14.09 6.42
N THR A 114 2.98 14.73 5.49
CA THR A 114 1.80 14.15 4.84
C THR A 114 2.17 12.91 4.03
N ALA A 115 3.27 12.94 3.29
CA ALA A 115 3.76 11.81 2.50
C ALA A 115 4.06 10.58 3.38
N VAL A 116 4.78 10.77 4.49
CA VAL A 116 5.11 9.69 5.43
C VAL A 116 3.86 9.14 6.10
N ASN A 117 2.96 10.00 6.57
CA ASN A 117 1.71 9.57 7.21
C ASN A 117 0.79 8.82 6.24
N LEU A 118 0.69 9.27 4.99
CA LEU A 118 -0.07 8.57 3.97
C LEU A 118 0.53 7.19 3.67
N ALA A 119 1.87 7.10 3.53
CA ALA A 119 2.56 5.82 3.34
C ALA A 119 2.30 4.86 4.50
N GLY A 120 2.40 5.36 5.74
CA GLY A 120 2.09 4.59 6.95
C GLY A 120 0.64 4.13 7.04
N ALA A 121 -0.31 5.01 6.71
CA ALA A 121 -1.72 4.68 6.68
C ALA A 121 -2.03 3.58 5.65
N LEU A 122 -1.57 3.74 4.41
CA LEU A 122 -1.77 2.73 3.35
C LEU A 122 -1.14 1.37 3.71
N LYS A 123 0.05 1.39 4.33
CA LYS A 123 0.69 0.16 4.83
C LYS A 123 -0.17 -0.51 5.91
N ASN A 124 -0.71 0.27 6.86
CA ASN A 124 -1.58 -0.26 7.92
C ASN A 124 -2.90 -0.83 7.36
N GLU A 125 -3.36 -0.32 6.21
CA GLU A 125 -4.49 -0.87 5.45
C GLU A 125 -4.14 -2.12 4.62
N GLY A 126 -2.91 -2.63 4.75
CA GLY A 126 -2.46 -3.88 4.13
C GLY A 126 -1.82 -3.75 2.76
N ALA A 127 -1.56 -2.53 2.29
CA ALA A 127 -0.88 -2.32 1.02
C ALA A 127 0.65 -2.47 1.14
N LYS A 128 1.31 -2.87 0.05
CA LYS A 128 2.77 -2.79 -0.12
C LYS A 128 3.11 -1.37 -0.57
N VAL A 129 3.86 -0.63 0.25
CA VAL A 129 4.09 0.80 0.03
C VAL A 129 5.57 1.12 -0.07
N GLY A 130 5.89 1.98 -1.04
CA GLY A 130 7.18 2.66 -1.13
C GLY A 130 7.01 4.18 -0.94
N ILE A 131 8.09 4.85 -0.56
CA ILE A 131 8.19 6.30 -0.50
C ILE A 131 9.49 6.75 -1.17
N LEU A 132 9.38 7.73 -2.08
CA LEU A 132 10.51 8.36 -2.77
C LEU A 132 10.54 9.83 -2.38
N ASP A 133 11.63 10.25 -1.75
CA ASP A 133 11.93 11.65 -1.49
C ASP A 133 12.59 12.28 -2.72
N ALA A 134 11.87 13.14 -3.38
CA ALA A 134 12.29 13.89 -4.56
C ALA A 134 12.64 15.35 -4.24
N ASP A 135 12.59 15.77 -2.96
CA ASP A 135 12.91 17.14 -2.55
C ASP A 135 14.42 17.32 -2.40
N ILE A 136 15.06 17.71 -3.50
CA ILE A 136 16.51 17.87 -3.59
C ILE A 136 17.03 18.99 -2.69
N TYR A 137 16.22 20.02 -2.47
CA TYR A 137 16.62 21.21 -1.73
C TYR A 137 16.50 21.06 -0.21
N GLY A 138 15.75 20.05 0.24
CA GLY A 138 15.54 19.80 1.65
C GLY A 138 15.02 18.38 1.90
N PRO A 139 15.81 17.34 1.56
CA PRO A 139 15.35 15.96 1.73
C PRO A 139 15.09 15.68 3.21
N SER A 140 13.84 15.42 3.54
CA SER A 140 13.39 15.25 4.93
C SER A 140 12.86 13.85 5.26
N ILE A 141 12.60 13.02 4.26
CA ILE A 141 12.14 11.65 4.46
C ILE A 141 13.13 10.81 5.26
N PRO A 142 14.47 10.88 5.03
CA PRO A 142 15.42 10.15 5.86
C PRO A 142 15.29 10.47 7.35
N MET A 143 15.13 11.75 7.69
CA MET A 143 14.94 12.18 9.07
C MET A 143 13.61 11.68 9.66
N LEU A 144 12.51 11.81 8.91
CA LEU A 144 11.19 11.41 9.35
C LEU A 144 11.05 9.89 9.56
N LEU A 145 11.85 9.11 8.83
CA LEU A 145 11.84 7.64 8.92
C LEU A 145 12.98 7.08 9.81
N GLY A 146 13.80 7.93 10.43
CA GLY A 146 14.93 7.51 11.26
C GLY A 146 16.10 6.90 10.48
N LEU A 147 16.27 7.27 9.21
CA LEU A 147 17.29 6.75 8.29
C LEU A 147 18.44 7.75 8.06
N VAL A 148 18.63 8.71 8.96
CA VAL A 148 19.73 9.69 8.86
C VAL A 148 21.07 8.97 8.94
N GLY A 149 21.97 9.25 7.99
CA GLY A 149 23.30 8.62 7.92
C GLY A 149 23.29 7.21 7.31
N ALA A 150 22.15 6.73 6.80
CA ALA A 150 22.11 5.49 6.07
C ALA A 150 22.80 5.66 4.71
N GLU A 151 23.69 4.72 4.36
CA GLU A 151 24.41 4.73 3.09
C GLU A 151 23.71 3.86 2.04
N PRO A 152 23.56 4.33 0.78
CA PRO A 152 22.93 3.57 -0.28
C PRO A 152 23.67 2.25 -0.52
N VAL A 153 22.89 1.17 -0.63
CA VAL A 153 23.41 -0.15 -0.97
C VAL A 153 23.02 -0.46 -2.41
N THR A 154 23.98 -0.92 -3.21
CA THR A 154 23.73 -1.40 -4.56
C THR A 154 23.81 -2.91 -4.62
N LYS A 155 22.86 -3.54 -5.32
CA LYS A 155 22.92 -4.95 -5.66
C LYS A 155 23.56 -5.10 -7.04
N ASP A 156 24.60 -5.94 -7.11
CA ASP A 156 25.33 -6.23 -8.36
C ASP A 156 25.84 -4.98 -9.09
N ASN A 157 26.15 -3.91 -8.37
CA ASN A 157 26.57 -2.60 -8.89
C ASN A 157 25.64 -1.98 -9.94
N LYS A 158 24.37 -2.36 -9.98
CA LYS A 158 23.41 -1.90 -11.00
C LYS A 158 22.11 -1.35 -10.44
N GLN A 159 21.61 -1.92 -9.35
CA GLN A 159 20.32 -1.51 -8.78
C GLN A 159 20.48 -1.01 -7.37
N LEU A 160 19.87 0.13 -7.07
CA LEU A 160 19.78 0.67 -5.72
C LEU A 160 18.81 -0.17 -4.89
N GLN A 161 19.22 -0.53 -3.69
CA GLN A 161 18.34 -1.19 -2.74
C GLN A 161 17.58 -0.13 -1.93
N PRO A 162 16.26 -0.18 -1.87
CA PRO A 162 15.49 0.71 -0.99
C PRO A 162 15.73 0.30 0.47
N PHE A 163 15.73 1.28 1.35
CA PHE A 163 15.75 1.03 2.80
C PHE A 163 14.38 0.51 3.25
N ASP A 164 14.37 -0.41 4.20
CA ASP A 164 13.14 -0.81 4.89
C ASP A 164 12.94 0.08 6.14
N ALA A 165 11.88 0.87 6.13
CA ALA A 165 11.46 1.68 7.26
C ALA A 165 10.13 1.13 7.79
N ASN A 166 10.19 0.19 8.72
CA ASN A 166 9.00 -0.45 9.30
C ASN A 166 8.06 -1.05 8.24
N GLY A 167 8.60 -1.71 7.22
CA GLY A 167 7.84 -2.34 6.13
C GLY A 167 7.41 -1.37 5.02
N ILE A 168 7.91 -0.12 5.02
CA ILE A 168 7.80 0.82 3.91
C ILE A 168 9.16 0.86 3.21
N LYS A 169 9.20 0.64 1.91
CA LYS A 169 10.41 0.77 1.12
C LYS A 169 10.72 2.25 0.87
N ALA A 170 11.84 2.75 1.38
CA ALA A 170 12.19 4.15 1.30
C ALA A 170 13.42 4.38 0.42
N GLN A 171 13.36 5.43 -0.41
CA GLN A 171 14.49 5.96 -1.14
C GLN A 171 14.47 7.48 -1.11
N SER A 172 15.63 8.11 -1.11
CA SER A 172 15.75 9.56 -1.07
C SER A 172 16.94 10.03 -1.88
N ILE A 173 16.77 11.17 -2.53
CA ILE A 173 17.88 11.90 -3.14
C ILE A 173 18.92 12.28 -2.07
N GLY A 174 18.50 12.49 -0.83
CA GLY A 174 19.36 12.80 0.31
C GLY A 174 20.35 11.69 0.67
N PHE A 175 20.14 10.44 0.24
CA PHE A 175 21.12 9.38 0.42
C PHE A 175 22.26 9.42 -0.61
N LEU A 176 22.06 10.10 -1.74
CA LEU A 176 23.03 10.22 -2.83
C LEU A 176 23.91 11.46 -2.71
N VAL A 177 23.55 12.38 -1.82
CA VAL A 177 24.26 13.65 -1.63
C VAL A 177 24.98 13.60 -0.29
N PRO A 178 26.32 13.70 -0.25
CA PRO A 178 27.05 13.87 1.00
C PRO A 178 26.57 15.14 1.72
N SER A 179 26.34 15.05 3.03
CA SER A 179 25.84 16.17 3.85
C SER A 179 26.72 17.42 3.82
N ASP A 180 27.98 17.25 3.47
CA ASP A 180 29.01 18.32 3.47
C ASP A 180 29.23 18.93 2.08
N ASP A 181 28.59 18.42 1.04
CA ASP A 181 28.76 18.93 -0.32
C ASP A 181 27.60 19.86 -0.68
N ALA A 182 27.90 21.16 -0.75
CA ALA A 182 26.99 22.17 -1.30
C ALA A 182 26.88 22.03 -2.83
N THR A 183 26.53 20.82 -3.31
CA THR A 183 26.35 20.57 -4.73
C THR A 183 25.18 21.40 -5.23
N VAL A 184 25.45 22.37 -6.08
CA VAL A 184 24.40 23.18 -6.71
C VAL A 184 23.68 22.32 -7.76
N TRP A 185 22.59 21.69 -7.35
CA TRP A 185 21.73 20.94 -8.25
C TRP A 185 21.05 21.89 -9.25
N ARG A 186 21.39 21.73 -10.53
CA ARG A 186 20.66 22.39 -11.61
C ARG A 186 19.49 21.50 -12.05
N GLY A 187 18.38 22.10 -12.49
CA GLY A 187 17.15 21.38 -12.83
C GLY A 187 17.35 20.09 -13.65
N PRO A 188 18.15 20.08 -14.76
CA PRO A 188 18.37 18.85 -15.54
C PRO A 188 19.10 17.73 -14.79
N MET A 189 20.05 18.07 -13.90
CA MET A 189 20.75 17.07 -13.07
C MET A 189 19.80 16.47 -12.04
N ALA A 190 18.99 17.30 -11.44
CA ALA A 190 17.97 16.93 -10.47
C ALA A 190 16.95 15.97 -11.07
N SER A 191 16.45 16.28 -12.24
CA SER A 191 15.50 15.43 -12.99
C SER A 191 16.13 14.08 -13.38
N GLY A 192 17.42 14.10 -13.78
CA GLY A 192 18.17 12.89 -14.08
C GLY A 192 18.32 11.96 -12.88
N ALA A 193 18.75 12.51 -11.73
CA ALA A 193 18.90 11.73 -10.50
C ALA A 193 17.56 11.16 -10.01
N LEU A 194 16.48 11.93 -10.10
CA LEU A 194 15.16 11.48 -9.71
C LEU A 194 14.66 10.34 -10.63
N SER A 195 14.86 10.49 -11.95
CA SER A 195 14.56 9.43 -12.91
C SER A 195 15.36 8.16 -12.62
N GLN A 196 16.62 8.30 -12.23
CA GLN A 196 17.47 7.20 -11.82
C GLN A 196 16.93 6.52 -10.55
N LEU A 197 16.63 7.27 -9.50
CA LEU A 197 16.04 6.73 -8.26
C LEU A 197 14.72 6.00 -8.51
N LEU A 198 13.88 6.53 -9.39
CA LEU A 198 12.61 5.90 -9.72
C LEU A 198 12.78 4.59 -10.50
N ASN A 199 13.69 4.57 -11.50
CA ASN A 199 13.81 3.46 -12.45
C ASN A 199 14.86 2.43 -12.04
N GLU A 200 15.92 2.81 -11.31
CA GLU A 200 17.03 1.92 -10.95
C GLU A 200 16.94 1.38 -9.52
N THR A 201 15.96 1.81 -8.73
CA THR A 201 15.70 1.21 -7.42
C THR A 201 14.94 -0.12 -7.57
N ASP A 202 15.40 -1.15 -6.87
CA ASP A 202 14.71 -2.45 -6.79
C ASP A 202 13.48 -2.34 -5.85
N TRP A 203 12.46 -1.64 -6.33
CA TRP A 203 11.22 -1.46 -5.56
C TRP A 203 10.51 -2.79 -5.29
N GLY A 204 10.76 -3.84 -6.11
CA GLY A 204 9.94 -5.03 -6.14
C GLY A 204 8.47 -4.69 -6.40
N GLU A 205 7.56 -5.59 -6.04
CA GLU A 205 6.13 -5.30 -6.19
C GLU A 205 5.63 -4.30 -5.14
N LEU A 206 5.09 -3.16 -5.59
CA LEU A 206 4.41 -2.17 -4.76
C LEU A 206 2.97 -1.96 -5.21
N ASP A 207 2.08 -1.78 -4.25
CA ASP A 207 0.71 -1.31 -4.50
C ASP A 207 0.71 0.21 -4.70
N TYR A 208 1.49 0.94 -3.88
CA TYR A 208 1.62 2.40 -3.94
C TYR A 208 3.08 2.83 -3.81
N LEU A 209 3.48 3.78 -4.64
CA LEU A 209 4.69 4.57 -4.44
C LEU A 209 4.27 6.02 -4.17
N ILE A 210 4.56 6.50 -2.97
CA ILE A 210 4.34 7.89 -2.58
C ILE A 210 5.58 8.68 -2.94
N VAL A 211 5.43 9.74 -3.72
CA VAL A 211 6.56 10.59 -4.12
C VAL A 211 6.40 11.96 -3.46
N ASP A 212 7.35 12.30 -2.61
CA ASP A 212 7.44 13.60 -1.95
C ASP A 212 8.17 14.59 -2.87
N MET A 213 7.40 15.45 -3.55
CA MET A 213 7.89 16.38 -4.57
C MET A 213 8.54 17.62 -3.95
N PRO A 214 9.50 18.29 -4.61
CA PRO A 214 9.96 19.59 -4.15
C PRO A 214 8.83 20.62 -4.14
N PRO A 215 8.90 21.67 -3.30
CA PRO A 215 7.92 22.74 -3.33
C PRO A 215 8.03 23.59 -4.61
N GLY A 216 6.92 24.19 -5.01
CA GLY A 216 6.88 25.09 -6.19
C GLY A 216 6.41 24.41 -7.46
N THR A 217 6.71 25.01 -8.62
CA THR A 217 6.24 24.60 -9.96
C THR A 217 7.39 24.38 -10.94
N GLY A 218 8.57 23.94 -10.43
CA GLY A 218 9.79 23.80 -11.24
C GLY A 218 9.80 22.61 -12.19
N ASP A 219 10.90 22.50 -12.97
CA ASP A 219 11.12 21.49 -14.01
C ASP A 219 10.99 20.02 -13.53
N ILE A 220 11.21 19.77 -12.24
CA ILE A 220 11.09 18.44 -11.64
C ILE A 220 9.63 17.94 -11.70
N GLN A 221 8.66 18.83 -11.54
CA GLN A 221 7.24 18.49 -11.63
C GLN A 221 6.81 18.10 -13.05
N LEU A 222 7.54 18.57 -14.07
CA LEU A 222 7.29 18.22 -15.47
C LEU A 222 7.96 16.89 -15.88
N THR A 223 8.87 16.36 -15.08
CA THR A 223 9.62 15.13 -15.36
C THR A 223 8.89 13.87 -14.86
N MET A 224 8.01 14.02 -13.88
CA MET A 224 7.18 12.95 -13.28
C MET A 224 5.81 12.84 -13.95
#